data_f697e7b513b0a83fdc07ebd702162198
#
_entry.id   f697e7b513b0a83fdc07ebd702162198
#
_cell.length_a   1.000
_cell.length_b   1.000
_cell.length_c   1.000
_cell.angle_alpha   90.00
_cell.angle_beta   90.00
_cell.angle_gamma   90.00
#
_symmetry.space_group_name_H-M   'P 1'
#
loop_
_entity.id
_entity.type
_entity.pdbx_description
1 polymer ?
#
loop_
_entity_poly.entity_id
_entity_poly.type
_entity_poly.pdbx_seq_one_letter_code
_entity_poly.pdbx_strand_id
1 'polypeptide(L)'
;DEFIGQGHIVGPGRLLRRAIEADRMTSSIFYGPPGCGKTTLASIIAGTTHSAFVQLNAVTSGVADVRQVIKEAQDRRSLYGQATYLLLDECHRWSKSQSDSILPAIERGIIRFIGSTTENPMVSMTPAIVSRCRVFQFEPLTERDVLTAMRRAIDDPERGYGQMKITADDDALRHIARIAGGDTRAALGAVELAVLTTPADAQGVIHITLAVAEESIQKPMIRCDESLYYDMLSAFCKSLRGSDSDAALAWFARLIYAGVDPKLIARRIIAHASEDVGLAN
;
A
#
# COMPACT_ATOMS: atom_id res chain seq x y z
N ASP A 1 -17.44 -7.94 -5.73
CA ASP A 1 -17.65 -7.16 -6.99
C ASP A 1 -17.45 -5.64 -6.80
N GLU A 2 -17.42 -5.14 -5.57
CA GLU A 2 -17.21 -3.71 -5.29
C GLU A 2 -15.73 -3.30 -5.24
N PHE A 3 -14.80 -4.26 -5.21
CA PHE A 3 -13.37 -3.97 -5.17
C PHE A 3 -12.91 -3.33 -6.48
N ILE A 4 -12.23 -2.19 -6.37
CA ILE A 4 -11.81 -1.38 -7.51
C ILE A 4 -10.35 -1.70 -7.87
N GLY A 5 -10.06 -1.84 -9.16
CA GLY A 5 -8.72 -2.09 -9.67
C GLY A 5 -8.22 -3.52 -9.48
N GLN A 6 -6.91 -3.72 -9.61
CA GLN A 6 -6.20 -4.99 -9.43
C GLN A 6 -6.75 -6.14 -10.28
N GLY A 7 -7.29 -5.85 -11.47
CA GLY A 7 -7.90 -6.86 -12.35
C GLY A 7 -6.96 -8.02 -12.72
N HIS A 8 -5.65 -7.81 -12.70
CA HIS A 8 -4.64 -8.84 -12.94
C HIS A 8 -4.56 -9.89 -11.83
N ILE A 9 -5.03 -9.60 -10.61
CA ILE A 9 -5.04 -10.53 -9.45
C ILE A 9 -6.45 -11.03 -9.15
N VAL A 10 -7.46 -10.14 -9.12
CA VAL A 10 -8.83 -10.44 -8.67
C VAL A 10 -9.87 -10.41 -9.80
N GLY A 11 -9.44 -10.18 -11.04
CA GLY A 11 -10.33 -10.21 -12.19
C GLY A 11 -10.99 -11.59 -12.41
N PRO A 12 -12.02 -11.66 -13.25
CA PRO A 12 -12.71 -12.92 -13.57
C PRO A 12 -11.72 -14.02 -14.00
N GLY A 13 -11.85 -15.20 -13.40
CA GLY A 13 -11.01 -16.37 -13.70
C GLY A 13 -9.57 -16.32 -13.14
N ARG A 14 -9.17 -15.26 -12.47
CA ARG A 14 -7.85 -15.17 -11.83
C ARG A 14 -7.75 -16.08 -10.60
N LEU A 15 -6.52 -16.51 -10.32
CA LEU A 15 -6.24 -17.47 -9.25
C LEU A 15 -6.80 -17.04 -7.90
N LEU A 16 -6.52 -15.76 -7.50
CA LEU A 16 -6.94 -15.26 -6.20
C LEU A 16 -8.47 -15.23 -6.09
N ARG A 17 -9.17 -14.75 -7.13
CA ARG A 17 -10.63 -14.74 -7.16
C ARG A 17 -11.22 -16.15 -7.03
N ARG A 18 -10.73 -17.10 -7.81
CA ARG A 18 -11.17 -18.50 -7.72
C ARG A 18 -10.92 -19.11 -6.34
N ALA A 19 -9.78 -18.79 -5.72
CA ALA A 19 -9.46 -19.27 -4.39
C ALA A 19 -10.39 -18.69 -3.31
N ILE A 20 -10.80 -17.42 -3.46
CA ILE A 20 -11.78 -16.77 -2.58
C ILE A 20 -13.15 -17.41 -2.75
N GLU A 21 -13.64 -17.52 -3.98
CA GLU A 21 -14.96 -18.10 -4.31
C GLU A 21 -15.08 -19.55 -3.85
N ALA A 22 -13.99 -20.32 -3.89
CA ALA A 22 -13.94 -21.70 -3.45
C ALA A 22 -13.67 -21.90 -1.93
N ASP A 23 -13.50 -20.81 -1.15
CA ASP A 23 -13.01 -20.84 0.25
C ASP A 23 -11.73 -21.69 0.43
N ARG A 24 -10.84 -21.65 -0.58
CA ARG A 24 -9.59 -22.43 -0.63
C ARG A 24 -8.33 -21.53 -0.64
N MET A 25 -8.46 -20.35 -0.07
CA MET A 25 -7.33 -19.45 -0.01
C MET A 25 -6.25 -19.97 0.94
N THR A 26 -5.01 -19.96 0.48
CA THR A 26 -3.82 -20.33 1.24
C THR A 26 -3.15 -19.09 1.82
N SER A 27 -2.18 -19.28 2.71
CA SER A 27 -1.36 -18.17 3.22
C SER A 27 -0.75 -17.37 2.07
N SER A 28 -0.80 -16.05 2.18
CA SER A 28 -0.47 -15.14 1.09
C SER A 28 0.21 -13.87 1.58
N ILE A 29 0.98 -13.24 0.73
CA ILE A 29 1.59 -11.92 0.97
C ILE A 29 1.09 -10.98 -0.12
N PHE A 30 0.51 -9.86 0.29
CA PHE A 30 0.09 -8.76 -0.56
C PHE A 30 1.11 -7.65 -0.48
N TYR A 31 1.83 -7.37 -1.57
CA TYR A 31 2.81 -6.30 -1.58
C TYR A 31 2.55 -5.32 -2.72
N GLY A 32 2.90 -4.06 -2.49
CA GLY A 32 2.73 -2.98 -3.46
C GLY A 32 2.54 -1.63 -2.78
N PRO A 33 2.35 -0.56 -3.55
CA PRO A 33 2.32 0.80 -3.03
C PRO A 33 1.21 1.02 -2.00
N PRO A 34 1.29 2.10 -1.19
CA PRO A 34 0.23 2.45 -0.24
C PRO A 34 -1.08 2.77 -0.99
N GLY A 35 -2.21 2.64 -0.30
CA GLY A 35 -3.53 3.01 -0.82
C GLY A 35 -4.07 2.20 -2.01
N CYS A 36 -3.41 1.11 -2.42
CA CYS A 36 -3.84 0.26 -3.55
C CYS A 36 -4.83 -0.86 -3.16
N GLY A 37 -5.31 -0.90 -1.90
CA GLY A 37 -6.38 -1.81 -1.46
C GLY A 37 -5.95 -3.13 -0.83
N LYS A 38 -4.68 -3.34 -0.43
CA LYS A 38 -4.18 -4.58 0.19
C LYS A 38 -5.00 -5.02 1.40
N THR A 39 -5.11 -4.14 2.40
CA THR A 39 -5.84 -4.39 3.65
C THR A 39 -7.35 -4.54 3.39
N THR A 40 -7.89 -3.75 2.47
CA THR A 40 -9.29 -3.83 2.05
C THR A 40 -9.62 -5.19 1.45
N LEU A 41 -8.77 -5.70 0.54
CA LEU A 41 -8.98 -7.03 -0.05
C LEU A 41 -8.90 -8.13 1.00
N ALA A 42 -7.97 -8.04 1.95
CA ALA A 42 -7.88 -8.99 3.06
C ALA A 42 -9.17 -9.01 3.90
N SER A 43 -9.75 -7.84 4.19
CA SER A 43 -11.03 -7.74 4.90
C SER A 43 -12.20 -8.32 4.09
N ILE A 44 -12.24 -8.11 2.77
CA ILE A 44 -13.25 -8.70 1.88
C ILE A 44 -13.14 -10.23 1.87
N ILE A 45 -11.92 -10.77 1.80
CA ILE A 45 -11.68 -12.22 1.87
C ILE A 45 -12.27 -12.79 3.16
N ALA A 46 -12.00 -12.13 4.28
CA ALA A 46 -12.52 -12.53 5.58
C ALA A 46 -14.06 -12.50 5.64
N GLY A 47 -14.68 -11.44 5.11
CA GLY A 47 -16.14 -11.32 5.08
C GLY A 47 -16.82 -12.26 4.09
N THR A 48 -16.11 -12.73 3.05
CA THR A 48 -16.66 -13.66 2.05
C THR A 48 -16.53 -15.13 2.49
N THR A 49 -15.54 -15.43 3.33
CA THR A 49 -15.30 -16.77 3.86
C THR A 49 -15.98 -16.96 5.22
N HIS A 50 -16.33 -18.18 5.60
CA HIS A 50 -16.89 -18.50 6.94
C HIS A 50 -15.81 -18.58 8.02
N SER A 51 -14.70 -17.87 7.84
CA SER A 51 -13.52 -17.92 8.70
C SER A 51 -13.51 -16.76 9.71
N ALA A 52 -12.92 -16.97 10.87
CA ALA A 52 -12.62 -15.88 11.78
C ALA A 52 -11.51 -14.99 11.19
N PHE A 53 -11.58 -13.69 11.45
CA PHE A 53 -10.60 -12.72 11.01
C PHE A 53 -9.97 -12.01 12.20
N VAL A 54 -8.66 -12.00 12.23
CA VAL A 54 -7.87 -11.26 13.23
C VAL A 54 -6.87 -10.40 12.49
N GLN A 55 -6.76 -9.15 12.90
CA GLN A 55 -5.81 -8.20 12.35
C GLN A 55 -4.79 -7.80 13.41
N LEU A 56 -3.52 -7.92 13.08
CA LEU A 56 -2.39 -7.40 13.84
C LEU A 56 -1.61 -6.39 13.01
N ASN A 57 -0.94 -5.47 13.69
CA ASN A 57 0.01 -4.56 13.04
C ASN A 57 1.43 -4.91 13.52
N ALA A 58 2.34 -5.10 12.59
CA ALA A 58 3.72 -5.52 12.90
C ALA A 58 4.50 -4.54 13.79
N VAL A 59 4.10 -3.25 13.79
CA VAL A 59 4.77 -2.22 14.61
C VAL A 59 4.33 -2.28 16.07
N THR A 60 3.06 -2.59 16.33
CA THR A 60 2.47 -2.53 17.68
C THR A 60 2.30 -3.89 18.34
N SER A 61 2.33 -4.98 17.55
CA SER A 61 2.06 -6.34 18.06
C SER A 61 3.34 -7.12 18.31
N GLY A 62 3.41 -7.74 19.48
CA GLY A 62 4.54 -8.56 19.91
C GLY A 62 4.31 -10.07 19.74
N VAL A 63 5.30 -10.87 20.15
CA VAL A 63 5.22 -12.36 20.13
C VAL A 63 4.08 -12.88 21.01
N ALA A 64 3.75 -12.16 22.09
CA ALA A 64 2.66 -12.53 23.00
C ALA A 64 1.31 -12.47 22.28
N ASP A 65 1.07 -11.41 21.49
CA ASP A 65 -0.18 -11.24 20.74
C ASP A 65 -0.33 -12.34 19.70
N VAL A 66 0.76 -12.68 19.01
CA VAL A 66 0.78 -13.79 18.03
C VAL A 66 0.41 -15.12 18.68
N ARG A 67 0.99 -15.42 19.84
CA ARG A 67 0.69 -16.66 20.60
C ARG A 67 -0.76 -16.71 21.03
N GLN A 68 -1.31 -15.58 21.49
CA GLN A 68 -2.72 -15.48 21.86
C GLN A 68 -3.62 -15.79 20.66
N VAL A 69 -3.36 -15.18 19.51
CA VAL A 69 -4.13 -15.43 18.27
C VAL A 69 -4.04 -16.90 17.85
N ILE A 70 -2.86 -17.51 17.92
CA ILE A 70 -2.67 -18.93 17.59
C ILE A 70 -3.49 -19.81 18.52
N LYS A 71 -3.49 -19.55 19.83
CA LYS A 71 -4.27 -20.30 20.81
C LYS A 71 -5.76 -20.21 20.51
N GLU A 72 -6.26 -18.99 20.32
CA GLU A 72 -7.67 -18.78 19.98
C GLU A 72 -8.08 -19.44 18.65
N ALA A 73 -7.18 -19.42 17.65
CA ALA A 73 -7.40 -20.12 16.38
C ALA A 73 -7.46 -21.64 16.55
N GLN A 74 -6.62 -22.21 17.43
CA GLN A 74 -6.68 -23.63 17.79
C GLN A 74 -8.00 -24.00 18.45
N ASP A 75 -8.44 -23.21 19.41
CA ASP A 75 -9.69 -23.41 20.13
C ASP A 75 -10.89 -23.32 19.18
N ARG A 76 -10.96 -22.31 18.32
CA ARG A 76 -12.02 -22.17 17.29
C ARG A 76 -12.05 -23.35 16.33
N ARG A 77 -10.88 -23.79 15.87
CA ARG A 77 -10.78 -24.95 14.97
C ARG A 77 -11.24 -26.24 15.63
N SER A 78 -10.88 -26.43 16.91
CA SER A 78 -11.25 -27.65 17.66
C SER A 78 -12.72 -27.68 18.03
N LEU A 79 -13.31 -26.56 18.43
CA LEU A 79 -14.67 -26.46 18.91
C LEU A 79 -15.69 -26.31 17.77
N TYR A 80 -15.33 -25.56 16.71
CA TYR A 80 -16.28 -25.13 15.69
C TYR A 80 -15.87 -25.53 14.27
N GLY A 81 -14.69 -26.14 14.08
CA GLY A 81 -14.16 -26.44 12.75
C GLY A 81 -13.83 -25.17 11.93
N GLN A 82 -13.84 -23.99 12.56
CA GLN A 82 -13.70 -22.69 11.90
C GLN A 82 -12.23 -22.34 11.66
N ALA A 83 -11.89 -22.01 10.41
CA ALA A 83 -10.57 -21.48 10.06
C ALA A 83 -10.39 -20.04 10.56
N THR A 84 -9.14 -19.64 10.76
CA THR A 84 -8.80 -18.27 11.15
C THR A 84 -7.84 -17.66 10.14
N TYR A 85 -8.22 -16.52 9.56
CA TYR A 85 -7.30 -15.64 8.83
C TYR A 85 -6.63 -14.67 9.78
N LEU A 86 -5.32 -14.58 9.72
CA LEU A 86 -4.53 -13.55 10.38
C LEU A 86 -3.97 -12.60 9.35
N LEU A 87 -4.48 -11.37 9.32
CA LEU A 87 -3.87 -10.28 8.60
C LEU A 87 -2.78 -9.64 9.47
N LEU A 88 -1.56 -9.59 8.94
CA LEU A 88 -0.46 -8.83 9.52
C LEU A 88 -0.12 -7.65 8.61
N ASP A 89 -0.45 -6.46 9.06
CA ASP A 89 -0.11 -5.23 8.35
C ASP A 89 1.34 -4.80 8.63
N GLU A 90 2.01 -4.22 7.62
CA GLU A 90 3.43 -3.84 7.64
C GLU A 90 4.37 -5.02 8.00
N CYS A 91 4.08 -6.22 7.48
CA CYS A 91 4.73 -7.48 7.88
C CYS A 91 6.25 -7.50 7.68
N HIS A 92 6.81 -6.62 6.85
CA HIS A 92 8.26 -6.45 6.69
C HIS A 92 8.96 -5.93 7.96
N ARG A 93 8.21 -5.33 8.90
CA ARG A 93 8.77 -4.82 10.15
C ARG A 93 8.94 -5.87 11.24
N TRP A 94 8.51 -7.10 10.98
CA TRP A 94 8.67 -8.17 11.96
C TRP A 94 10.11 -8.65 12.06
N SER A 95 10.56 -8.82 13.28
CA SER A 95 11.84 -9.48 13.58
C SER A 95 11.80 -10.97 13.19
N LYS A 96 12.96 -11.56 13.03
CA LYS A 96 13.09 -13.00 12.77
C LYS A 96 12.38 -13.83 13.84
N SER A 97 12.51 -13.48 15.13
CA SER A 97 11.90 -14.25 16.21
C SER A 97 10.36 -14.16 16.20
N GLN A 98 9.78 -13.03 15.80
CA GLN A 98 8.34 -12.90 15.61
C GLN A 98 7.87 -13.76 14.43
N SER A 99 8.61 -13.71 13.33
CA SER A 99 8.36 -14.53 12.14
C SER A 99 8.41 -16.03 12.45
N ASP A 100 9.43 -16.46 13.17
CA ASP A 100 9.61 -17.88 13.56
C ASP A 100 8.48 -18.39 14.48
N SER A 101 7.88 -17.51 15.28
CA SER A 101 6.80 -17.88 16.21
C SER A 101 5.49 -18.28 15.52
N ILE A 102 5.24 -17.79 14.29
CA ILE A 102 4.02 -18.07 13.54
C ILE A 102 4.15 -19.26 12.58
N LEU A 103 5.38 -19.61 12.18
CA LEU A 103 5.61 -20.67 11.18
C LEU A 103 4.92 -22.01 11.51
N PRO A 104 4.97 -22.54 12.74
CA PRO A 104 4.31 -23.81 13.07
C PRO A 104 2.79 -23.74 12.88
N ALA A 105 2.18 -22.57 13.11
CA ALA A 105 0.75 -22.38 12.96
C ALA A 105 0.32 -22.30 11.48
N ILE A 106 1.15 -21.69 10.64
CA ILE A 106 0.97 -21.68 9.17
C ILE A 106 1.11 -23.09 8.61
N GLU A 107 2.17 -23.81 8.97
CA GLU A 107 2.46 -25.16 8.48
C GLU A 107 1.37 -26.18 8.83
N ARG A 108 0.83 -26.09 10.05
CA ARG A 108 -0.26 -26.95 10.52
C ARG A 108 -1.64 -26.50 10.02
N GLY A 109 -1.71 -25.39 9.30
CA GLY A 109 -2.97 -24.80 8.83
C GLY A 109 -3.91 -24.37 9.97
N ILE A 110 -3.37 -24.03 11.14
CA ILE A 110 -4.12 -23.48 12.28
C ILE A 110 -4.59 -22.08 11.93
N ILE A 111 -3.72 -21.32 11.29
CA ILE A 111 -4.01 -19.99 10.75
C ILE A 111 -3.72 -19.96 9.24
N ARG A 112 -4.49 -19.17 8.52
CA ARG A 112 -4.23 -18.74 7.15
C ARG A 112 -3.67 -17.32 7.22
N PHE A 113 -2.39 -17.18 6.91
CA PHE A 113 -1.68 -15.91 7.05
C PHE A 113 -1.88 -15.02 5.82
N ILE A 114 -2.16 -13.75 6.04
CA ILE A 114 -2.15 -12.71 5.02
C ILE A 114 -1.19 -11.61 5.48
N GLY A 115 0.00 -11.53 4.87
CA GLY A 115 0.93 -10.42 5.09
C GLY A 115 0.61 -9.26 4.16
N SER A 116 0.58 -8.03 4.67
CA SER A 116 0.48 -6.80 3.89
C SER A 116 1.77 -5.99 4.05
N THR A 117 2.35 -5.56 2.94
CA THR A 117 3.61 -4.79 2.95
C THR A 117 3.70 -3.85 1.74
N THR A 118 4.45 -2.76 1.91
CA THR A 118 4.85 -1.86 0.81
C THR A 118 6.18 -2.26 0.18
N GLU A 119 6.97 -3.08 0.85
CA GLU A 119 8.30 -3.50 0.42
C GLU A 119 8.27 -4.84 -0.31
N ASN A 120 9.29 -5.10 -1.15
CA ASN A 120 9.44 -6.39 -1.81
C ASN A 120 9.70 -7.50 -0.77
N PRO A 121 8.78 -8.46 -0.58
CA PRO A 121 8.89 -9.47 0.46
C PRO A 121 10.09 -10.40 0.28
N MET A 122 10.61 -10.56 -0.94
CA MET A 122 11.80 -11.37 -1.21
C MET A 122 13.07 -10.77 -0.59
N VAL A 123 13.07 -9.47 -0.30
CA VAL A 123 14.21 -8.76 0.28
C VAL A 123 13.98 -8.47 1.76
N SER A 124 12.77 -8.04 2.12
CA SER A 124 12.46 -7.49 3.44
C SER A 124 11.92 -8.51 4.44
N MET A 125 11.55 -9.72 4.00
CA MET A 125 10.96 -10.74 4.88
C MET A 125 11.84 -11.99 5.00
N THR A 126 11.60 -12.77 6.06
CA THR A 126 12.32 -14.04 6.24
C THR A 126 11.94 -15.05 5.14
N PRO A 127 12.91 -15.72 4.50
CA PRO A 127 12.64 -16.71 3.44
C PRO A 127 11.70 -17.82 3.90
N ALA A 128 11.71 -18.15 5.20
CA ALA A 128 10.86 -19.18 5.79
C ALA A 128 9.36 -18.85 5.66
N ILE A 129 8.94 -17.59 5.84
CA ILE A 129 7.55 -17.16 5.62
C ILE A 129 7.25 -17.09 4.12
N VAL A 130 8.13 -16.46 3.35
CA VAL A 130 7.90 -16.24 1.91
C VAL A 130 7.70 -17.57 1.17
N SER A 131 8.49 -18.59 1.50
CA SER A 131 8.39 -19.93 0.88
C SER A 131 7.06 -20.65 1.16
N ARG A 132 6.32 -20.25 2.20
CA ARG A 132 5.04 -20.84 2.60
C ARG A 132 3.82 -20.02 2.17
N CYS A 133 4.07 -18.87 1.54
CA CYS A 133 3.04 -17.94 1.13
C CYS A 133 3.01 -17.77 -0.39
N ARG A 134 1.83 -17.52 -0.95
CA ARG A 134 1.71 -17.03 -2.31
C ARG A 134 1.86 -15.51 -2.31
N VAL A 135 2.71 -15.01 -3.19
CA VAL A 135 2.96 -13.57 -3.29
C VAL A 135 2.09 -12.98 -4.39
N PHE A 136 1.34 -11.94 -4.05
CA PHE A 136 0.52 -11.17 -4.98
C PHE A 136 1.00 -9.72 -5.01
N GLN A 137 1.39 -9.27 -6.19
CA GLN A 137 1.83 -7.90 -6.41
C GLN A 137 0.63 -7.03 -6.73
N PHE A 138 0.45 -5.97 -5.94
CA PHE A 138 -0.51 -4.92 -6.19
C PHE A 138 0.16 -3.79 -6.96
N GLU A 139 -0.52 -3.30 -7.96
CA GLU A 139 -0.08 -2.15 -8.76
C GLU A 139 -0.72 -0.86 -8.24
N PRO A 140 -0.12 0.32 -8.52
CA PRO A 140 -0.82 1.58 -8.29
C PRO A 140 -2.17 1.58 -9.01
N LEU A 141 -3.19 2.11 -8.38
CA LEU A 141 -4.48 2.27 -9.04
C LEU A 141 -4.37 3.31 -10.18
N THR A 142 -5.09 3.05 -11.26
CA THR A 142 -5.15 4.02 -12.37
C THR A 142 -5.93 5.27 -11.94
N GLU A 143 -5.71 6.39 -12.63
CA GLU A 143 -6.51 7.61 -12.41
C GLU A 143 -8.02 7.34 -12.50
N ARG A 144 -8.42 6.47 -13.44
CA ARG A 144 -9.82 6.04 -13.60
C ARG A 144 -10.34 5.27 -12.40
N ASP A 145 -9.53 4.39 -11.82
CA ASP A 145 -9.91 3.62 -10.63
C ASP A 145 -10.09 4.53 -9.42
N VAL A 146 -9.17 5.49 -9.24
CA VAL A 146 -9.25 6.48 -8.17
C VAL A 146 -10.47 7.37 -8.32
N LEU A 147 -10.78 7.85 -9.55
CA LEU A 147 -12.00 8.61 -9.85
C LEU A 147 -13.25 7.80 -9.51
N THR A 148 -13.27 6.52 -9.86
CA THR A 148 -14.40 5.63 -9.54
C THR A 148 -14.59 5.50 -8.03
N ALA A 149 -13.49 5.37 -7.27
CA ALA A 149 -13.54 5.29 -5.81
C ALA A 149 -14.07 6.58 -5.18
N MET A 150 -13.59 7.74 -5.63
CA MET A 150 -14.05 9.06 -5.14
C MET A 150 -15.52 9.30 -5.43
N ARG A 151 -15.99 9.04 -6.67
CA ARG A 151 -17.41 9.20 -7.02
C ARG A 151 -18.29 8.28 -6.17
N ARG A 152 -17.89 7.02 -5.98
CA ARG A 152 -18.61 6.11 -5.09
C ARG A 152 -18.68 6.65 -3.66
N ALA A 153 -17.59 7.21 -3.13
CA ALA A 153 -17.57 7.79 -1.79
C ALA A 153 -18.49 9.01 -1.65
N ILE A 154 -18.66 9.80 -2.72
CA ILE A 154 -19.58 10.94 -2.76
C ILE A 154 -21.04 10.47 -2.85
N ASP A 155 -21.31 9.43 -3.64
CA ASP A 155 -22.66 9.02 -4.00
C ASP A 155 -23.26 7.97 -3.04
N ASP A 156 -22.43 7.19 -2.31
CA ASP A 156 -22.90 6.11 -1.42
C ASP A 156 -23.59 6.68 -0.17
N PRO A 157 -24.90 6.43 0.03
CA PRO A 157 -25.66 7.01 1.15
C PRO A 157 -25.42 6.31 2.47
N GLU A 158 -24.85 5.10 2.49
CA GLU A 158 -24.62 4.30 3.71
C GLU A 158 -23.18 4.43 4.23
N ARG A 159 -22.22 4.41 3.31
CA ARG A 159 -20.78 4.35 3.64
C ARG A 159 -20.00 5.57 3.16
N GLY A 160 -20.69 6.54 2.55
CA GLY A 160 -20.13 7.75 2.00
C GLY A 160 -20.94 8.99 2.34
N TYR A 161 -20.91 9.96 1.45
CA TYR A 161 -21.55 11.27 1.63
C TYR A 161 -22.88 11.41 0.87
N GLY A 162 -23.46 10.34 0.33
CA GLY A 162 -24.67 10.38 -0.51
C GLY A 162 -25.93 10.90 0.17
N GLN A 163 -25.92 11.10 1.49
CA GLN A 163 -26.99 11.80 2.22
C GLN A 163 -26.85 13.33 2.20
N MET A 164 -25.68 13.85 1.81
CA MET A 164 -25.42 15.27 1.66
C MET A 164 -25.59 15.69 0.21
N LYS A 165 -26.00 16.95 -0.01
CA LYS A 165 -26.06 17.51 -1.36
C LYS A 165 -24.67 17.99 -1.75
N ILE A 166 -23.97 17.21 -2.54
CA ILE A 166 -22.62 17.53 -3.00
C ILE A 166 -22.60 17.61 -4.51
N THR A 167 -21.97 18.64 -5.04
CA THR A 167 -21.63 18.77 -6.46
C THR A 167 -20.11 18.87 -6.55
N ALA A 168 -19.49 17.97 -7.30
CA ALA A 168 -18.04 17.98 -7.51
C ALA A 168 -17.74 18.17 -9.01
N ASP A 169 -16.91 19.15 -9.31
CA ASP A 169 -16.47 19.41 -10.68
C ASP A 169 -15.55 18.28 -11.16
N ASP A 170 -15.70 17.90 -12.43
CA ASP A 170 -14.90 16.81 -13.02
C ASP A 170 -13.39 17.12 -13.03
N ASP A 171 -13.01 18.38 -13.20
CA ASP A 171 -11.62 18.83 -13.16
C ASP A 171 -11.04 18.80 -11.74
N ALA A 172 -11.86 19.10 -10.72
CA ALA A 172 -11.52 18.96 -9.31
C ALA A 172 -11.17 17.50 -8.95
N LEU A 173 -12.07 16.57 -9.30
CA LEU A 173 -11.85 15.15 -9.05
C LEU A 173 -10.63 14.59 -9.82
N ARG A 174 -10.46 14.99 -11.09
CA ARG A 174 -9.28 14.62 -11.87
C ARG A 174 -7.98 15.17 -11.28
N HIS A 175 -8.02 16.40 -10.76
CA HIS A 175 -6.86 16.97 -10.08
C HIS A 175 -6.47 16.13 -8.88
N ILE A 176 -7.44 15.79 -7.99
CA ILE A 176 -7.20 14.92 -6.83
C ILE A 176 -6.64 13.56 -7.27
N ALA A 177 -7.25 12.90 -8.26
CA ALA A 177 -6.81 11.58 -8.72
C ALA A 177 -5.37 11.58 -9.25
N ARG A 178 -5.00 12.61 -10.01
CA ARG A 178 -3.66 12.78 -10.57
C ARG A 178 -2.62 13.02 -9.47
N ILE A 179 -2.91 13.90 -8.50
CA ILE A 179 -2.01 14.20 -7.40
C ILE A 179 -1.85 12.99 -6.45
N ALA A 180 -2.92 12.25 -6.21
CA ALA A 180 -2.89 11.03 -5.40
C ALA A 180 -2.01 9.92 -5.99
N GLY A 181 -1.76 9.93 -7.33
CA GLY A 181 -0.80 9.03 -7.96
C GLY A 181 -1.09 7.54 -7.74
N GLY A 182 -2.37 7.15 -7.63
CA GLY A 182 -2.80 5.77 -7.38
C GLY A 182 -3.01 5.43 -5.90
N ASP A 183 -2.75 6.34 -4.97
CA ASP A 183 -3.09 6.18 -3.55
C ASP A 183 -4.53 6.63 -3.28
N THR A 184 -5.46 5.65 -3.25
CA THR A 184 -6.88 5.92 -2.98
C THR A 184 -7.13 6.47 -1.58
N ARG A 185 -6.30 6.13 -0.59
CA ARG A 185 -6.44 6.65 0.78
C ARG A 185 -6.20 8.16 0.79
N ALA A 186 -5.16 8.62 0.10
CA ALA A 186 -4.87 10.05 -0.05
C ALA A 186 -6.00 10.77 -0.81
N ALA A 187 -6.51 10.16 -1.89
CA ALA A 187 -7.61 10.73 -2.67
C ALA A 187 -8.90 10.84 -1.85
N LEU A 188 -9.29 9.79 -1.14
CA LEU A 188 -10.49 9.79 -0.30
C LEU A 188 -10.36 10.77 0.87
N GLY A 189 -9.17 10.87 1.49
CA GLY A 189 -8.91 11.86 2.54
C GLY A 189 -9.02 13.30 2.03
N ALA A 190 -8.60 13.57 0.79
CA ALA A 190 -8.78 14.88 0.17
C ALA A 190 -10.27 15.20 -0.09
N VAL A 191 -11.05 14.22 -0.57
CA VAL A 191 -12.51 14.37 -0.74
C VAL A 191 -13.18 14.61 0.61
N GLU A 192 -12.84 13.83 1.63
CA GLU A 192 -13.34 14.01 3.01
C GLU A 192 -13.07 15.42 3.51
N LEU A 193 -11.83 15.91 3.38
CA LEU A 193 -11.46 17.25 3.80
C LEU A 193 -12.24 18.31 3.02
N ALA A 194 -12.35 18.17 1.71
CA ALA A 194 -13.14 19.07 0.85
C ALA A 194 -14.60 19.15 1.28
N VAL A 195 -15.24 18.00 1.54
CA VAL A 195 -16.65 17.95 1.98
C VAL A 195 -16.84 18.57 3.35
N LEU A 196 -15.97 18.28 4.32
CA LEU A 196 -16.13 18.72 5.70
C LEU A 196 -15.80 20.21 5.91
N THR A 197 -14.95 20.79 5.06
CA THR A 197 -14.49 22.18 5.23
C THR A 197 -15.15 23.19 4.31
N THR A 198 -15.83 22.75 3.26
CA THR A 198 -16.51 23.65 2.33
C THR A 198 -17.90 24.00 2.85
N PRO A 199 -18.23 25.29 3.06
CA PRO A 199 -19.57 25.69 3.45
C PRO A 199 -20.59 25.36 2.36
N ALA A 200 -21.78 24.91 2.78
CA ALA A 200 -22.88 24.74 1.85
C ALA A 200 -23.43 26.10 1.39
N ASP A 201 -23.89 26.16 0.17
CA ASP A 201 -24.58 27.35 -0.39
C ASP A 201 -25.98 27.59 0.22
N ALA A 202 -26.66 28.61 -0.26
CA ALA A 202 -28.05 28.97 0.20
C ALA A 202 -29.08 27.86 -0.04
N GLN A 203 -28.79 26.90 -0.91
CA GLN A 203 -29.60 25.72 -1.21
C GLN A 203 -29.19 24.48 -0.45
N GLY A 204 -28.15 24.61 0.40
CA GLY A 204 -27.57 23.53 1.20
C GLY A 204 -26.69 22.58 0.36
N VAL A 205 -26.15 23.04 -0.77
CA VAL A 205 -25.24 22.26 -1.63
C VAL A 205 -23.80 22.61 -1.33
N ILE A 206 -22.97 21.58 -1.19
CA ILE A 206 -21.50 21.70 -1.05
C ILE A 206 -20.91 21.60 -2.45
N HIS A 207 -20.14 22.61 -2.86
CA HIS A 207 -19.50 22.66 -4.17
C HIS A 207 -18.00 22.38 -4.08
N ILE A 208 -17.55 21.21 -4.54
CA ILE A 208 -16.13 20.85 -4.63
C ILE A 208 -15.61 21.35 -5.98
N THR A 209 -15.05 22.56 -5.97
CA THR A 209 -14.41 23.19 -7.14
C THR A 209 -12.94 22.81 -7.23
N LEU A 210 -12.30 23.14 -8.37
CA LEU A 210 -10.86 22.92 -8.55
C LEU A 210 -10.03 23.62 -7.45
N ALA A 211 -10.37 24.84 -7.06
CA ALA A 211 -9.68 25.57 -6.00
C ALA A 211 -9.76 24.82 -4.65
N VAL A 212 -10.95 24.32 -4.28
CA VAL A 212 -11.14 23.50 -3.08
C VAL A 212 -10.33 22.20 -3.16
N ALA A 213 -10.29 21.56 -4.33
CA ALA A 213 -9.52 20.35 -4.55
C ALA A 213 -8.01 20.59 -4.40
N GLU A 214 -7.47 21.71 -4.93
CA GLU A 214 -6.07 22.09 -4.83
C GLU A 214 -5.64 22.34 -3.37
N GLU A 215 -6.49 22.91 -2.55
CA GLU A 215 -6.26 23.12 -1.13
C GLU A 215 -6.38 21.83 -0.32
N SER A 216 -7.30 20.94 -0.70
CA SER A 216 -7.59 19.70 0.03
C SER A 216 -6.58 18.60 -0.19
N ILE A 217 -5.90 18.56 -1.35
CA ILE A 217 -4.85 17.59 -1.62
C ILE A 217 -3.49 18.27 -1.63
N GLN A 218 -2.70 17.96 -0.62
CA GLN A 218 -1.30 18.35 -0.63
C GLN A 218 -0.56 17.48 -1.64
N LYS A 219 0.33 18.10 -2.45
CA LYS A 219 1.25 17.33 -3.30
C LYS A 219 1.94 16.29 -2.40
N PRO A 220 1.85 14.99 -2.73
CA PRO A 220 2.67 14.05 -2.02
C PRO A 220 4.12 14.52 -2.19
N MET A 221 4.79 14.86 -1.10
CA MET A 221 6.24 14.75 -1.11
C MET A 221 6.46 13.31 -1.55
N ILE A 222 7.15 13.10 -2.67
CA ILE A 222 7.53 11.77 -3.09
C ILE A 222 8.26 11.19 -1.90
N ARG A 223 7.55 10.45 -1.07
CA ARG A 223 8.20 9.64 -0.05
C ARG A 223 8.90 8.57 -0.85
N CYS A 224 10.17 8.82 -1.15
CA CYS A 224 11.05 7.73 -1.48
C CYS A 224 10.94 6.76 -0.31
N ASP A 225 10.32 5.60 -0.53
CA ASP A 225 10.60 4.49 0.36
C ASP A 225 12.12 4.24 0.31
N GLU A 226 12.62 3.64 1.34
CA GLU A 226 14.07 3.43 1.50
C GLU A 226 14.65 2.67 0.29
N SER A 227 13.91 1.75 -0.31
CA SER A 227 14.28 0.99 -1.50
C SER A 227 14.41 1.89 -2.73
N LEU A 228 13.40 2.69 -3.03
CA LEU A 228 13.41 3.62 -4.17
C LEU A 228 14.51 4.69 -4.02
N TYR A 229 14.76 5.15 -2.80
CA TYR A 229 15.87 6.06 -2.51
C TYR A 229 17.22 5.44 -2.87
N TYR A 230 17.48 4.21 -2.42
CA TYR A 230 18.73 3.53 -2.74
C TYR A 230 18.85 3.21 -4.23
N ASP A 231 17.78 2.87 -4.91
CA ASP A 231 17.76 2.61 -6.34
C ASP A 231 18.09 3.87 -7.14
N MET A 232 17.48 5.01 -6.82
CA MET A 232 17.77 6.29 -7.48
C MET A 232 19.20 6.77 -7.19
N LEU A 233 19.67 6.62 -5.95
CA LEU A 233 21.03 6.98 -5.59
C LEU A 233 22.06 6.09 -6.29
N SER A 234 21.78 4.79 -6.40
CA SER A 234 22.60 3.83 -7.13
C SER A 234 22.65 4.15 -8.63
N ALA A 235 21.50 4.48 -9.22
CA ALA A 235 21.44 4.90 -10.63
C ALA A 235 22.23 6.19 -10.86
N PHE A 236 22.11 7.18 -9.98
CA PHE A 236 22.91 8.40 -10.02
C PHE A 236 24.43 8.12 -9.99
N CYS A 237 24.88 7.32 -9.02
CA CYS A 237 26.30 6.96 -8.90
C CYS A 237 26.81 6.18 -10.12
N LYS A 238 25.99 5.27 -10.69
CA LYS A 238 26.34 4.51 -11.90
C LYS A 238 26.44 5.44 -13.12
N SER A 239 25.56 6.42 -13.24
CA SER A 239 25.62 7.42 -14.32
C SER A 239 26.89 8.26 -14.25
N LEU A 240 27.30 8.68 -13.05
CA LEU A 240 28.57 9.37 -12.84
C LEU A 240 29.78 8.53 -13.28
N ARG A 241 29.82 7.25 -12.85
CA ARG A 241 30.90 6.32 -13.23
C ARG A 241 30.93 6.03 -14.73
N GLY A 242 29.77 5.99 -15.35
CA GLY A 242 29.64 5.83 -16.79
C GLY A 242 29.92 7.06 -17.62
N SER A 243 30.23 8.22 -16.98
CA SER A 243 30.40 9.53 -17.61
C SER A 243 29.19 9.95 -18.47
N ASP A 244 28.00 9.49 -18.08
CA ASP A 244 26.72 9.87 -18.71
C ASP A 244 26.16 11.09 -17.98
N SER A 245 26.46 12.27 -18.48
CA SER A 245 26.05 13.56 -17.88
C SER A 245 24.53 13.74 -17.90
N ASP A 246 23.85 13.32 -18.95
CA ASP A 246 22.41 13.51 -19.10
C ASP A 246 21.65 12.62 -18.11
N ALA A 247 22.02 11.34 -18.01
CA ALA A 247 21.46 10.44 -17.02
C ALA A 247 21.79 10.91 -15.59
N ALA A 248 23.01 11.39 -15.32
CA ALA A 248 23.39 11.91 -14.00
C ALA A 248 22.53 13.12 -13.61
N LEU A 249 22.31 14.08 -14.50
CA LEU A 249 21.45 15.24 -14.27
C LEU A 249 19.98 14.85 -14.07
N ALA A 250 19.48 13.89 -14.85
CA ALA A 250 18.11 13.39 -14.71
C ALA A 250 17.88 12.74 -13.33
N TRP A 251 18.80 11.88 -12.89
CA TRP A 251 18.73 11.25 -11.58
C TRP A 251 18.95 12.23 -10.44
N PHE A 252 19.85 13.22 -10.60
CA PHE A 252 20.05 14.31 -9.65
C PHE A 252 18.76 15.10 -9.45
N ALA A 253 18.14 15.56 -10.54
CA ALA A 253 16.89 16.30 -10.49
C ALA A 253 15.77 15.47 -9.79
N ARG A 254 15.71 14.18 -10.07
CA ARG A 254 14.73 13.28 -9.45
C ARG A 254 14.98 13.08 -7.95
N LEU A 255 16.24 12.99 -7.51
CA LEU A 255 16.62 12.93 -6.09
C LEU A 255 16.23 14.22 -5.36
N ILE A 256 16.53 15.41 -5.94
CA ILE A 256 16.12 16.71 -5.39
C ILE A 256 14.59 16.82 -5.31
N TYR A 257 13.88 16.45 -6.38
CA TYR A 257 12.43 16.48 -6.42
C TYR A 257 11.81 15.54 -5.38
N ALA A 258 12.46 14.42 -5.10
CA ALA A 258 12.07 13.47 -4.06
C ALA A 258 12.39 13.94 -2.63
N GLY A 259 12.95 15.15 -2.46
CA GLY A 259 13.26 15.72 -1.15
C GLY A 259 14.50 15.15 -0.46
N VAL A 260 15.39 14.50 -1.22
CA VAL A 260 16.66 13.99 -0.68
C VAL A 260 17.56 15.15 -0.27
N ASP A 261 18.13 15.07 0.95
CA ASP A 261 19.04 16.09 1.43
C ASP A 261 20.22 16.29 0.45
N PRO A 262 20.39 17.49 -0.11
CA PRO A 262 21.49 17.79 -1.04
C PRO A 262 22.87 17.43 -0.50
N LYS A 263 23.06 17.44 0.81
CA LYS A 263 24.32 17.04 1.45
C LYS A 263 24.62 15.56 1.25
N LEU A 264 23.60 14.70 1.22
CA LEU A 264 23.79 13.27 0.95
C LEU A 264 24.21 13.03 -0.51
N ILE A 265 23.62 13.79 -1.44
CA ILE A 265 23.99 13.73 -2.85
C ILE A 265 25.41 14.25 -3.05
N ALA A 266 25.76 15.38 -2.43
CA ALA A 266 27.11 15.95 -2.47
C ALA A 266 28.18 14.97 -1.95
N ARG A 267 27.90 14.24 -0.86
CA ARG A 267 28.80 13.19 -0.36
C ARG A 267 29.08 12.11 -1.40
N ARG A 268 28.11 11.74 -2.22
CA ARG A 268 28.29 10.75 -3.29
C ARG A 268 29.14 11.31 -4.43
N ILE A 269 29.00 12.60 -4.75
CA ILE A 269 29.87 13.27 -5.74
C ILE A 269 31.29 13.33 -5.24
N ILE A 270 31.51 13.67 -3.96
CA ILE A 270 32.84 13.68 -3.35
C ILE A 270 33.46 12.28 -3.37
N ALA A 271 32.71 11.25 -2.99
CA ALA A 271 33.19 9.87 -3.03
C ALA A 271 33.58 9.46 -4.48
N HIS A 272 32.76 9.79 -5.48
CA HIS A 272 33.09 9.53 -6.88
C HIS A 272 34.36 10.27 -7.32
N ALA A 273 34.50 11.54 -6.97
CA ALA A 273 35.68 12.34 -7.32
C ALA A 273 36.95 11.79 -6.68
N SER A 274 36.89 11.29 -5.42
CA SER A 274 38.05 10.80 -4.69
C SER A 274 38.40 9.34 -4.99
N GLU A 275 37.42 8.48 -5.24
CA GLU A 275 37.60 7.04 -5.38
C GLU A 275 37.66 6.61 -6.86
N ASP A 276 36.75 7.12 -7.70
CA ASP A 276 36.64 6.70 -9.10
C ASP A 276 37.53 7.55 -10.02
N VAL A 277 37.64 8.85 -9.80
CA VAL A 277 38.52 9.76 -10.58
C VAL A 277 39.91 9.87 -9.93
N GLY A 278 39.96 10.05 -8.61
CA GLY A 278 41.20 10.15 -7.84
C GLY A 278 42.04 11.35 -8.21
N LEU A 279 43.36 11.20 -8.07
CA LEU A 279 44.35 12.24 -8.39
C LEU A 279 44.85 12.17 -9.84
N ALA A 280 44.16 11.45 -10.72
CA ALA A 280 44.55 11.25 -12.12
C ALA A 280 44.23 12.46 -13.02
N ASN A 281 43.45 13.44 -12.51
CA ASN A 281 43.10 14.66 -13.25
C ASN A 281 43.08 15.87 -12.34
#